data_8f7cb11b5f0c8ef417fce87464070197
#
_entry.id   8f7cb11b5f0c8ef417fce87464070197
#
_cell.length_a   1.000
_cell.length_b   1.000
_cell.length_c   1.000
_cell.angle_alpha   90.00
_cell.angle_beta   90.00
_cell.angle_gamma   90.00
#
_symmetry.space_group_name_H-M   'P 1'
#
loop_
_entity.id
_entity.type
_entity.pdbx_description
1 polymer ?
#
loop_
_entity_poly.entity_id
_entity_poly.type
_entity_poly.pdbx_seq_one_letter_code
_entity_poly.pdbx_strand_id
1 'polypeptide(L)'
;YTEKYGVTHPTKPGLKIPQMFEAAINKELKGVWIIGEDIVQTDPNSAHVIEAMNSLELLVVQEIFMSETAKLATVVLPGTTFLEKDGTFTNTERRVQRVNRAVPPLPGTKPDGVIVTEMMQNL
;
A
#
# COMPACT_ATOMS: atom_id res chain seq x y z
N TYR A 1 5.21 20.51 -10.14
CA TYR A 1 5.67 19.85 -8.90
C TYR A 1 7.03 20.41 -8.48
N THR A 2 8.07 20.39 -9.35
CA THR A 2 9.42 20.91 -9.04
C THR A 2 9.38 22.34 -8.51
N GLU A 3 8.63 23.22 -9.17
CA GLU A 3 8.46 24.62 -8.75
C GLU A 3 7.81 24.76 -7.37
N LYS A 4 6.78 23.91 -7.08
CA LYS A 4 6.02 23.96 -5.83
C LYS A 4 6.76 23.34 -4.64
N TYR A 5 7.48 22.25 -4.87
CA TYR A 5 8.08 21.43 -3.79
C TYR A 5 9.60 21.51 -3.75
N GLY A 6 10.23 22.21 -4.69
CA GLY A 6 11.69 22.41 -4.73
C GLY A 6 12.50 21.14 -5.02
N VAL A 7 11.85 20.07 -5.49
CA VAL A 7 12.50 18.78 -5.77
C VAL A 7 12.43 18.42 -7.24
N THR A 8 13.52 17.90 -7.79
CA THR A 8 13.54 17.39 -9.16
C THR A 8 13.01 15.97 -9.19
N HIS A 9 11.96 15.77 -9.97
CA HIS A 9 11.37 14.42 -10.12
C HIS A 9 12.23 13.54 -11.05
N PRO A 10 12.31 12.23 -10.77
CA PRO A 10 12.93 11.30 -11.70
C PRO A 10 12.23 11.33 -13.06
N THR A 11 13.00 11.34 -14.13
CA THR A 11 12.48 11.27 -15.51
C THR A 11 12.23 9.86 -16.00
N LYS A 12 12.82 8.87 -15.33
CA LYS A 12 12.60 7.44 -15.63
C LYS A 12 11.41 6.92 -14.81
N PRO A 13 10.51 6.13 -15.41
CA PRO A 13 9.47 5.41 -14.67
C PRO A 13 10.08 4.49 -13.62
N GLY A 14 9.37 4.29 -12.50
CA GLY A 14 9.71 3.26 -11.53
C GLY A 14 9.47 1.84 -12.06
N LEU A 15 9.75 0.85 -11.22
CA LEU A 15 9.51 -0.55 -11.53
C LEU A 15 8.00 -0.83 -11.62
N LYS A 16 7.62 -1.68 -12.55
CA LYS A 16 6.28 -2.29 -12.58
C LYS A 16 6.23 -3.47 -11.61
N ILE A 17 5.03 -3.89 -11.18
CA ILE A 17 4.85 -4.97 -10.19
C ILE A 17 5.67 -6.24 -10.51
N PRO A 18 5.63 -6.82 -11.72
CA PRO A 18 6.47 -7.99 -12.00
C PRO A 18 7.98 -7.73 -11.87
N GLN A 19 8.42 -6.52 -12.25
CA GLN A 19 9.83 -6.12 -12.08
C GLN A 19 10.22 -5.93 -10.61
N MET A 20 9.27 -5.54 -9.75
CA MET A 20 9.50 -5.45 -8.31
C MET A 20 9.74 -6.83 -7.70
N PHE A 21 9.00 -7.86 -8.17
CA PHE A 21 9.19 -9.23 -7.70
C PHE A 21 10.60 -9.74 -8.06
N GLU A 22 11.01 -9.59 -9.33
CA GLU A 22 12.36 -9.97 -9.76
C GLU A 22 13.43 -9.21 -8.98
N ALA A 23 13.29 -7.90 -8.81
CA ALA A 23 14.23 -7.08 -8.05
C ALA A 23 14.31 -7.49 -6.56
N ALA A 24 13.19 -7.93 -5.97
CA ALA A 24 13.16 -8.45 -4.60
C ALA A 24 13.94 -9.77 -4.49
N ILE A 25 13.68 -10.72 -5.40
CA ILE A 25 14.39 -12.01 -5.45
C ILE A 25 15.89 -11.80 -5.66
N ASN A 26 16.26 -10.88 -6.53
CA ASN A 26 17.65 -10.52 -6.80
C ASN A 26 18.31 -9.66 -5.71
N LYS A 27 17.57 -9.33 -4.63
CA LYS A 27 18.05 -8.46 -3.52
C LYS A 27 18.38 -7.02 -3.92
N GLU A 28 17.91 -6.57 -5.07
CA GLU A 28 18.03 -5.18 -5.55
C GLU A 28 16.97 -4.27 -4.89
N LEU A 29 15.78 -4.81 -4.62
CA LEU A 29 14.69 -4.15 -3.88
C LEU A 29 14.65 -4.74 -2.46
N LYS A 30 14.84 -3.89 -1.46
CA LYS A 30 14.97 -4.31 -0.06
C LYS A 30 13.68 -4.18 0.74
N GLY A 31 12.83 -3.24 0.39
CA GLY A 31 11.59 -2.97 1.10
C GLY A 31 10.45 -2.65 0.17
N VAL A 32 9.23 -3.08 0.55
CA VAL A 32 7.99 -2.79 -0.16
C VAL A 32 6.91 -2.43 0.87
N TRP A 33 6.11 -1.44 0.53
CA TRP A 33 4.89 -1.10 1.25
C TRP A 33 3.69 -1.35 0.35
N ILE A 34 2.83 -2.28 0.74
CA ILE A 34 1.61 -2.67 0.02
C ILE A 34 0.41 -2.07 0.75
N ILE A 35 -0.48 -1.42 0.02
CA ILE A 35 -1.66 -0.76 0.58
C ILE A 35 -2.91 -1.31 -0.10
N GLY A 36 -3.76 -2.02 0.67
CA GLY A 36 -5.07 -2.47 0.23
C GLY A 36 -5.05 -3.47 -0.93
N GLU A 37 -4.05 -4.34 -0.99
CA GLU A 37 -3.89 -5.33 -2.06
C GLU A 37 -3.39 -6.67 -1.51
N ASP A 38 -4.13 -7.76 -1.80
CA ASP A 38 -3.67 -9.12 -1.51
C ASP A 38 -3.00 -9.74 -2.75
N ILE A 39 -1.76 -9.32 -3.02
CA ILE A 39 -1.01 -9.71 -4.22
C ILE A 39 -0.72 -11.21 -4.30
N VAL A 40 -0.68 -11.92 -3.16
CA VAL A 40 -0.51 -13.38 -3.14
C VAL A 40 -1.70 -14.09 -3.77
N GLN A 41 -2.91 -13.51 -3.62
CA GLN A 41 -4.13 -14.09 -4.19
C GLN A 41 -4.46 -13.53 -5.58
N THR A 42 -4.12 -12.29 -5.86
CA THR A 42 -4.51 -11.62 -7.11
C THR A 42 -3.53 -11.86 -8.26
N ASP A 43 -2.27 -12.20 -7.96
CA ASP A 43 -1.29 -12.54 -8.99
C ASP A 43 -1.44 -14.01 -9.45
N PRO A 44 -1.40 -14.27 -10.76
CA PRO A 44 -1.54 -15.64 -11.29
C PRO A 44 -0.40 -16.59 -10.88
N ASN A 45 0.76 -16.08 -10.45
CA ASN A 45 1.89 -16.86 -9.98
C ASN A 45 2.18 -16.63 -8.49
N SER A 46 1.27 -17.09 -7.63
CA SER A 46 1.37 -16.91 -6.17
C SER A 46 2.68 -17.43 -5.57
N ALA A 47 3.24 -18.52 -6.08
CA ALA A 47 4.49 -19.07 -5.57
C ALA A 47 5.67 -18.10 -5.79
N HIS A 48 5.74 -17.46 -6.96
CA HIS A 48 6.73 -16.46 -7.28
C HIS A 48 6.58 -15.19 -6.42
N VAL A 49 5.33 -14.76 -6.18
CA VAL A 49 5.04 -13.64 -5.28
C VAL A 49 5.51 -13.94 -3.85
N ILE A 50 5.20 -15.12 -3.33
CA ILE A 50 5.62 -15.54 -1.98
C ILE A 50 7.15 -15.55 -1.87
N GLU A 51 7.85 -16.07 -2.87
CA GLU A 51 9.32 -16.04 -2.94
C GLU A 51 9.86 -14.60 -2.92
N ALA A 52 9.28 -13.72 -3.73
CA ALA A 52 9.65 -12.31 -3.79
C ALA A 52 9.44 -11.61 -2.43
N MET A 53 8.27 -11.80 -1.80
CA MET A 53 7.94 -11.18 -0.51
C MET A 53 8.88 -11.68 0.61
N ASN A 54 9.16 -12.98 0.65
CA ASN A 54 10.11 -13.56 1.62
C ASN A 54 11.57 -13.14 1.38
N SER A 55 11.87 -12.61 0.20
CA SER A 55 13.19 -12.12 -0.16
C SER A 55 13.47 -10.70 0.33
N LEU A 56 12.45 -9.95 0.73
CA LEU A 56 12.57 -8.58 1.21
C LEU A 56 13.17 -8.50 2.63
N GLU A 57 13.91 -7.42 2.91
CA GLU A 57 14.35 -7.07 4.26
C GLU A 57 13.19 -6.45 5.08
N LEU A 58 12.28 -5.75 4.42
CA LEU A 58 11.12 -5.10 5.04
C LEU A 58 9.90 -5.22 4.12
N LEU A 59 8.87 -5.88 4.61
CA LEU A 59 7.54 -5.89 3.99
C LEU A 59 6.54 -5.23 4.92
N VAL A 60 6.02 -4.07 4.54
CA VAL A 60 4.93 -3.39 5.24
C VAL A 60 3.64 -3.64 4.46
N VAL A 61 2.61 -4.13 5.14
CA VAL A 61 1.29 -4.34 4.54
C VAL A 61 0.25 -3.54 5.32
N GLN A 62 -0.42 -2.64 4.63
CA GLN A 62 -1.53 -1.85 5.17
C GLN A 62 -2.82 -2.41 4.63
N GLU A 63 -3.61 -3.04 5.50
CA GLU A 63 -4.76 -3.83 5.09
C GLU A 63 -5.86 -3.80 6.16
N ILE A 64 -7.10 -4.07 5.75
CA ILE A 64 -8.26 -4.17 6.64
C ILE A 64 -8.47 -5.60 7.18
N PHE A 65 -7.91 -6.60 6.52
CA PHE A 65 -7.97 -8.01 6.92
C PHE A 65 -6.56 -8.61 6.98
N MET A 66 -6.41 -9.70 7.76
CA MET A 66 -5.20 -10.50 7.75
C MET A 66 -5.19 -11.40 6.49
N SER A 67 -4.89 -10.78 5.33
CA SER A 67 -4.79 -11.42 4.02
C SER A 67 -3.58 -12.37 3.93
N GLU A 68 -3.49 -13.17 2.87
CA GLU A 68 -2.31 -14.04 2.66
C GLU A 68 -1.02 -13.21 2.51
N THR A 69 -1.10 -12.05 1.86
CA THR A 69 0.02 -11.10 1.78
C THR A 69 0.37 -10.53 3.17
N ALA A 70 -0.62 -10.17 3.98
CA ALA A 70 -0.40 -9.63 5.32
C ALA A 70 0.27 -10.65 6.27
N LYS A 71 0.04 -11.95 6.07
CA LYS A 71 0.70 -13.01 6.85
C LYS A 71 2.21 -13.10 6.61
N LEU A 72 2.69 -12.62 5.48
CA LEU A 72 4.12 -12.57 5.14
C LEU A 72 4.80 -11.28 5.63
N ALA A 73 4.03 -10.28 6.08
CA ALA A 73 4.53 -8.96 6.38
C ALA A 73 5.47 -8.93 7.60
N THR A 74 6.51 -8.11 7.51
CA THR A 74 7.34 -7.71 8.65
C THR A 74 6.53 -6.83 9.61
N VAL A 75 5.70 -5.94 9.05
CA VAL A 75 4.83 -5.02 9.79
C VAL A 75 3.47 -4.97 9.11
N VAL A 76 2.40 -5.11 9.90
CA VAL A 76 1.02 -4.89 9.44
C VAL A 76 0.49 -3.60 10.05
N LEU A 77 -0.03 -2.71 9.19
CA LEU A 77 -0.68 -1.47 9.58
C LEU A 77 -2.19 -1.62 9.37
N PRO A 78 -3.00 -1.69 10.45
CA PRO A 78 -4.43 -1.90 10.33
C PRO A 78 -5.12 -0.66 9.74
N GLY A 79 -5.69 -0.80 8.55
CA GLY A 79 -6.49 0.19 7.87
C GLY A 79 -7.95 0.19 8.32
N THR A 80 -8.70 1.21 7.88
CA THR A 80 -10.15 1.28 8.07
C THR A 80 -10.90 1.02 6.77
N THR A 81 -12.10 0.49 6.87
CA THR A 81 -13.01 0.38 5.74
C THR A 81 -13.53 1.77 5.31
N PHE A 82 -14.19 1.85 4.14
CA PHE A 82 -14.81 3.09 3.69
C PHE A 82 -15.97 3.55 4.57
N LEU A 83 -16.61 2.64 5.31
CA LEU A 83 -17.68 2.96 6.26
C LEU A 83 -17.17 3.65 7.53
N GLU A 84 -15.89 3.51 7.84
CA GLU A 84 -15.24 3.97 9.06
C GLU A 84 -14.44 5.27 8.89
N LYS A 85 -14.45 5.86 7.68
CA LYS A 85 -13.67 7.08 7.37
C LYS A 85 -14.45 8.08 6.53
N ASP A 86 -14.08 9.35 6.65
CA ASP A 86 -14.50 10.43 5.76
C ASP A 86 -13.51 10.56 4.61
N GLY A 87 -14.01 10.93 3.43
CA GLY A 87 -13.15 11.12 2.28
C GLY A 87 -13.90 11.35 0.99
N THR A 88 -13.26 11.00 -0.12
CA THR A 88 -13.86 11.06 -1.45
C THR A 88 -13.52 9.80 -2.23
N PHE A 89 -14.45 9.34 -3.06
CA PHE A 89 -14.22 8.32 -4.07
C PHE A 89 -14.41 8.89 -5.46
N THR A 90 -13.59 8.43 -6.39
CA THR A 90 -13.78 8.71 -7.82
C THR A 90 -14.24 7.42 -8.49
N ASN A 91 -15.41 7.47 -9.13
CA ASN A 91 -15.96 6.32 -9.85
C ASN A 91 -15.41 6.23 -11.28
N THR A 92 -15.83 5.23 -12.03
CA THR A 92 -15.44 5.01 -13.44
C THR A 92 -15.86 6.13 -14.39
N GLU A 93 -16.89 6.90 -14.04
CA GLU A 93 -17.32 8.11 -14.78
C GLU A 93 -16.48 9.35 -14.44
N ARG A 94 -15.42 9.20 -13.63
CA ARG A 94 -14.56 10.29 -13.13
C ARG A 94 -15.30 11.31 -12.25
N ARG A 95 -16.40 10.89 -11.61
CA ARG A 95 -17.11 11.73 -10.63
C ARG A 95 -16.45 11.55 -9.25
N VAL A 96 -16.05 12.66 -8.67
CA VAL A 96 -15.59 12.71 -7.28
C VAL A 96 -16.83 12.80 -6.37
N GLN A 97 -16.98 11.83 -5.48
CA GLN A 97 -18.14 11.72 -4.59
C GLN A 97 -17.68 11.77 -3.14
N ARG A 98 -18.40 12.54 -2.32
CA ARG A 98 -18.15 12.59 -0.88
C ARG A 98 -18.57 11.28 -0.22
N VAL A 99 -17.71 10.75 0.64
CA VAL A 99 -17.99 9.64 1.54
C VAL A 99 -17.98 10.16 2.96
N ASN A 100 -19.07 9.95 3.70
CA ASN A 100 -19.17 10.29 5.11
C ASN A 100 -19.11 9.01 5.93
N ARG A 101 -18.38 9.08 7.03
CA ARG A 101 -18.27 7.97 7.98
C ARG A 101 -19.65 7.55 8.49
N ALA A 102 -19.96 6.26 8.39
CA ALA A 102 -21.22 5.69 8.85
C ALA A 102 -21.10 5.03 10.23
N VAL A 103 -19.93 4.48 10.56
CA VAL A 103 -19.66 3.81 11.84
C VAL A 103 -18.30 4.27 12.39
N PRO A 104 -18.07 4.21 13.71
CA PRO A 104 -16.75 4.49 14.28
C PRO A 104 -15.73 3.43 13.81
N PRO A 105 -14.46 3.82 13.62
CA PRO A 105 -13.40 2.87 13.31
C PRO A 105 -13.18 1.90 14.47
N LEU A 106 -12.72 0.70 14.15
CA LEU A 106 -12.30 -0.26 15.16
C LEU A 106 -11.09 0.27 15.96
N PRO A 107 -11.01 0.00 17.26
CA PRO A 107 -9.85 0.38 18.05
C PRO A 107 -8.54 -0.14 17.46
N GLY A 108 -7.53 0.72 17.35
CA GLY A 108 -6.22 0.39 16.79
C GLY A 108 -6.12 0.51 15.27
N THR A 109 -7.22 0.81 14.55
CA THR A 109 -7.18 1.07 13.11
C THR A 109 -7.10 2.55 12.80
N LYS A 110 -6.56 2.91 11.64
CA LYS A 110 -6.50 4.29 11.14
C LYS A 110 -6.86 4.36 9.65
N PRO A 111 -7.48 5.46 9.19
CA PRO A 111 -7.66 5.71 7.77
C PRO A 111 -6.32 5.74 7.02
N ASP A 112 -6.28 5.20 5.80
CA ASP A 112 -5.06 5.09 4.99
C ASP A 112 -4.32 6.42 4.85
N GLY A 113 -5.03 7.50 4.57
CA GLY A 113 -4.45 8.83 4.45
C GLY A 113 -3.81 9.34 5.75
N VAL A 114 -4.34 8.94 6.91
CA VAL A 114 -3.76 9.28 8.21
C VAL A 114 -2.46 8.51 8.41
N ILE A 115 -2.45 7.19 8.13
CA ILE A 115 -1.25 6.36 8.23
C ILE A 115 -0.13 6.94 7.35
N VAL A 116 -0.43 7.22 6.08
CA VAL A 116 0.55 7.79 5.14
C VAL A 116 1.06 9.15 5.62
N THR A 117 0.17 10.02 6.11
CA THR A 117 0.56 11.35 6.60
C THR A 117 1.45 11.26 7.84
N GLU A 118 1.12 10.40 8.78
CA GLU A 118 1.94 10.19 9.98
C GLU A 118 3.33 9.62 9.63
N MET A 119 3.40 8.70 8.67
CA MET A 119 4.68 8.20 8.17
C MET A 119 5.52 9.32 7.54
N MET A 120 4.93 10.14 6.69
CA MET A 120 5.62 11.27 6.06
C MET A 120 6.11 12.32 7.07
N GLN A 121 5.46 12.47 8.23
CA GLN A 121 5.87 13.40 9.27
C GLN A 121 7.04 12.89 10.11
N ASN A 122 7.30 11.58 10.08
CA ASN A 122 8.32 10.93 10.90
C ASN A 122 9.54 10.45 10.07
N LEU A 123 9.54 10.68 8.77
CA LEU A 123 10.66 10.46 7.86
C LEU A 123 11.42 11.77 7.60
#